data_463201a760ac1ee64d7420391395e716
#
_entry.id   463201a760ac1ee64d7420391395e716
#
_cell.length_a   1.000
_cell.length_b   1.000
_cell.length_c   1.000
_cell.angle_alpha   90.00
_cell.angle_beta   90.00
_cell.angle_gamma   90.00
#
_symmetry.space_group_name_H-M   'P 1'
#
loop_
_entity.id
_entity.type
_entity.pdbx_description
1 polymer ?
#
loop_
_entity_poly.entity_id
_entity_poly.type
_entity_poly.pdbx_seq_one_letter_code
_entity_poly.pdbx_strand_id
1 'polypeptide(L)'
;MKTYIINPDTQKPVSIEEWAKDADPTRAELLLVDTGEKRMLVRKSFFPGEHNFKDAQEIAAAYKPFPESPFAFRCPTRKESLDLYDARFLGGLDQAVKLTGGNFCCDPDGNWFWTCEMDVDPRYSASYGWYFVGYYGTLSNNGVSYAYRVQAVTLLTTDC
;
A
#
# COMPACT_ATOMS: atom_id res chain seq x y z
N MET A 1 16.27 -3.12 -3.51
CA MET A 1 14.93 -2.56 -3.32
C MET A 1 14.96 -1.10 -3.72
N LYS A 2 14.01 -0.66 -4.52
CA LYS A 2 13.95 0.72 -5.03
C LYS A 2 12.52 1.16 -5.28
N THR A 3 12.24 2.42 -5.00
CA THR A 3 10.92 3.03 -5.25
C THR A 3 10.98 4.00 -6.41
N TYR A 4 9.97 3.96 -7.25
CA TYR A 4 9.74 4.87 -8.37
C TYR A 4 8.38 5.54 -8.19
N ILE A 5 8.19 6.64 -8.91
CA ILE A 5 6.91 7.35 -8.97
C ILE A 5 6.29 7.08 -10.33
N ILE A 6 5.00 6.78 -10.35
CA ILE A 6 4.29 6.60 -11.63
C ILE A 6 3.86 7.96 -12.15
N ASN A 7 4.42 8.34 -13.28
CA ASN A 7 4.01 9.55 -13.97
C ASN A 7 2.54 9.42 -14.43
N PRO A 8 1.61 10.26 -13.97
CA PRO A 8 0.19 10.13 -14.29
C PRO A 8 -0.13 10.35 -15.77
N ASP A 9 0.71 11.04 -16.52
CA ASP A 9 0.50 11.33 -17.93
C ASP A 9 0.90 10.15 -18.82
N THR A 10 2.05 9.53 -18.51
CA THR A 10 2.62 8.43 -19.30
C THR A 10 2.34 7.06 -18.73
N GLN A 11 1.93 6.97 -17.45
CA GLN A 11 1.76 5.74 -16.68
C GLN A 11 3.05 4.90 -16.57
N LYS A 12 4.21 5.55 -16.71
CA LYS A 12 5.52 4.92 -16.63
C LYS A 12 6.23 5.28 -15.32
N PRO A 13 7.07 4.38 -14.81
CA PRO A 13 7.87 4.67 -13.61
C PRO A 13 8.97 5.69 -13.93
N VAL A 14 9.15 6.63 -13.02
CA VAL A 14 10.16 7.68 -13.05
C VAL A 14 10.91 7.64 -11.72
N SER A 15 12.21 7.89 -11.74
CA SER A 15 12.99 7.96 -10.50
C SER A 15 12.52 9.10 -9.60
N ILE A 16 12.76 8.98 -8.29
CA ILE A 16 12.43 10.04 -7.34
C ILE A 16 13.15 11.35 -7.71
N GLU A 17 14.42 11.26 -8.08
CA GLU A 17 15.25 12.41 -8.44
C GLU A 17 14.71 13.12 -9.68
N GLU A 18 14.28 12.37 -10.68
CA GLU A 18 13.71 12.94 -11.90
C GLU A 18 12.33 13.55 -11.64
N TRP A 19 11.47 12.88 -10.88
CA TRP A 19 10.15 13.39 -10.54
C TRP A 19 10.21 14.65 -9.69
N ALA A 20 11.23 14.81 -8.85
CA ALA A 20 11.42 16.00 -8.02
C ALA A 20 11.57 17.29 -8.84
N LYS A 21 11.86 17.19 -10.13
CA LYS A 21 11.96 18.32 -11.07
C LYS A 21 10.60 18.73 -11.65
N ASP A 22 9.55 17.96 -11.43
CA ASP A 22 8.20 18.30 -11.90
C ASP A 22 7.71 19.58 -11.23
N ALA A 23 6.91 20.38 -11.94
CA ALA A 23 6.35 21.62 -11.41
C ALA A 23 5.38 21.39 -10.24
N ASP A 24 4.69 20.24 -10.25
CA ASP A 24 3.82 19.80 -9.16
C ASP A 24 4.03 18.30 -8.87
N PRO A 25 5.00 17.94 -8.04
CA PRO A 25 5.25 16.54 -7.70
C PRO A 25 4.07 15.85 -7.01
N THR A 26 3.15 16.60 -6.42
CA THR A 26 2.01 16.04 -5.68
C THR A 26 0.90 15.48 -6.57
N ARG A 27 0.97 15.73 -7.88
CA ARG A 27 -0.03 15.21 -8.83
C ARG A 27 0.07 13.71 -9.07
N ALA A 28 1.18 13.08 -8.70
CA ALA A 28 1.33 11.63 -8.77
C ALA A 28 0.52 10.96 -7.65
N GLU A 29 -0.14 9.87 -7.99
CA GLU A 29 -1.01 9.10 -7.08
C GLU A 29 -0.41 7.75 -6.70
N LEU A 30 0.32 7.14 -7.62
CA LEU A 30 0.87 5.80 -7.49
C LEU A 30 2.39 5.80 -7.40
N LEU A 31 2.88 4.88 -6.59
CA LEU A 31 4.29 4.56 -6.44
C LEU A 31 4.53 3.12 -6.90
N LEU A 32 5.74 2.85 -7.39
CA LEU A 32 6.18 1.50 -7.73
C LEU A 32 7.30 1.10 -6.77
N VAL A 33 7.09 0.04 -6.04
CA VAL A 33 8.13 -0.58 -5.19
C VAL A 33 8.66 -1.82 -5.90
N ASP A 34 9.94 -1.79 -6.22
CA ASP A 34 10.67 -2.91 -6.80
C ASP A 34 11.56 -3.55 -5.72
N THR A 35 11.25 -4.77 -5.34
CA THR A 35 12.02 -5.50 -4.32
C THR A 35 13.18 -6.29 -4.91
N GLY A 36 13.27 -6.36 -6.24
CA GLY A 36 14.18 -7.26 -6.96
C GLY A 36 13.54 -8.61 -7.31
N GLU A 37 12.59 -9.08 -6.49
CA GLU A 37 11.84 -10.31 -6.74
C GLU A 37 10.46 -10.02 -7.35
N LYS A 38 9.87 -8.92 -6.96
CA LYS A 38 8.55 -8.50 -7.43
C LYS A 38 8.46 -6.97 -7.52
N ARG A 39 7.49 -6.52 -8.29
CA ARG A 39 7.17 -5.10 -8.46
C ARG A 39 5.73 -4.88 -8.02
N MET A 40 5.52 -3.92 -7.13
CA MET A 40 4.21 -3.59 -6.58
C MET A 40 3.85 -2.14 -6.89
N LEU A 41 2.67 -1.91 -7.42
CA LEU A 41 2.07 -0.58 -7.39
C LEU A 41 1.39 -0.40 -6.04
N VAL A 42 1.58 0.77 -5.44
CA VAL A 42 1.02 1.12 -4.15
C VAL A 42 0.52 2.57 -4.19
N ARG A 43 -0.60 2.82 -3.55
CA ARG A 43 -1.09 4.19 -3.38
C ARG A 43 -0.16 4.98 -2.47
N LYS A 44 0.07 6.26 -2.77
CA LYS A 44 0.87 7.15 -1.91
C LYS A 44 0.23 7.43 -0.55
N SER A 45 -1.08 7.24 -0.43
CA SER A 45 -1.85 7.56 0.77
C SER A 45 -2.77 6.41 1.16
N PHE A 46 -3.05 6.31 2.45
CA PHE A 46 -4.18 5.54 2.92
C PHE A 46 -5.49 6.10 2.35
N PHE A 47 -6.49 5.24 2.20
CA PHE A 47 -7.85 5.72 1.98
C PHE A 47 -8.35 6.47 3.21
N PRO A 48 -9.26 7.45 3.05
CA PRO A 48 -9.78 8.19 4.19
C PRO A 48 -10.46 7.31 5.22
N GLY A 49 -10.22 7.60 6.51
CA GLY A 49 -10.87 6.94 7.63
C GLY A 49 -10.30 5.58 7.99
N GLU A 50 -10.94 4.97 8.97
CA GLU A 50 -10.67 3.62 9.43
C GLU A 50 -11.90 2.76 9.17
N HIS A 51 -11.70 1.50 8.77
CA HIS A 51 -12.76 0.62 8.30
C HIS A 51 -12.58 -0.78 8.89
N ASN A 52 -13.69 -1.53 9.00
CA ASN A 52 -13.62 -2.94 9.36
C ASN A 52 -13.01 -3.76 8.21
N PHE A 53 -12.70 -5.02 8.48
CA PHE A 53 -12.00 -5.87 7.50
C PHE A 53 -12.75 -5.99 6.17
N LYS A 54 -14.05 -6.24 6.21
CA LYS A 54 -14.85 -6.41 4.98
C LYS A 54 -14.87 -5.14 4.14
N ASP A 55 -15.17 -4.01 4.75
CA ASP A 55 -15.23 -2.72 4.07
C ASP A 55 -13.86 -2.33 3.51
N ALA A 56 -12.78 -2.63 4.24
CA ALA A 56 -11.42 -2.40 3.77
C ALA A 56 -11.11 -3.16 2.48
N GLN A 57 -11.50 -4.45 2.40
CA GLN A 57 -11.31 -5.25 1.20
C GLN A 57 -12.10 -4.68 0.01
N GLU A 58 -13.32 -4.25 0.23
CA GLU A 58 -14.19 -3.66 -0.80
C GLU A 58 -13.63 -2.31 -1.30
N ILE A 59 -13.16 -1.45 -0.40
CA ILE A 59 -12.55 -0.16 -0.73
C ILE A 59 -11.32 -0.37 -1.60
N ALA A 60 -10.42 -1.25 -1.22
CA ALA A 60 -9.21 -1.52 -1.99
C ALA A 60 -9.53 -2.12 -3.37
N ALA A 61 -10.50 -3.05 -3.45
CA ALA A 61 -10.90 -3.67 -4.70
C ALA A 61 -11.59 -2.71 -5.67
N ALA A 62 -12.27 -1.68 -5.14
CA ALA A 62 -12.93 -0.66 -5.95
C ALA A 62 -11.98 0.41 -6.51
N TYR A 63 -10.73 0.43 -6.05
CA TYR A 63 -9.78 1.46 -6.44
C TYR A 63 -9.36 1.33 -7.91
N LYS A 64 -9.53 2.43 -8.64
CA LYS A 64 -9.12 2.57 -10.05
C LYS A 64 -8.38 3.89 -10.21
N PRO A 65 -7.05 3.88 -10.26
CA PRO A 65 -6.25 5.11 -10.39
C PRO A 65 -6.43 5.80 -11.74
N PHE A 66 -6.82 5.04 -12.76
CA PHE A 66 -7.09 5.53 -14.11
C PHE A 66 -8.43 4.94 -14.60
N PRO A 67 -9.22 5.67 -15.43
CA PRO A 67 -10.53 5.21 -15.89
C PRO A 67 -10.52 3.83 -16.55
N GLU A 68 -9.45 3.48 -17.25
CA GLU A 68 -9.25 2.22 -17.96
C GLU A 68 -8.11 1.39 -17.37
N SER A 69 -7.90 1.49 -16.05
CA SER A 69 -6.83 0.73 -15.39
C SER A 69 -7.05 -0.78 -15.53
N PRO A 70 -6.08 -1.52 -16.08
CA PRO A 70 -6.17 -2.97 -16.17
C PRO A 70 -5.85 -3.67 -14.84
N PHE A 71 -5.45 -2.89 -13.82
CA PHE A 71 -4.96 -3.47 -12.57
C PHE A 71 -6.10 -3.72 -11.59
N ALA A 72 -6.09 -4.90 -10.97
CA ALA A 72 -6.96 -5.25 -9.87
C ALA A 72 -6.22 -4.98 -8.56
N PHE A 73 -6.64 -3.93 -7.84
CA PHE A 73 -6.09 -3.59 -6.55
C PHE A 73 -6.75 -4.39 -5.43
N ARG A 74 -6.02 -4.59 -4.35
CA ARG A 74 -6.48 -5.23 -3.12
C ARG A 74 -5.66 -4.73 -1.93
N CYS A 75 -6.10 -5.04 -0.72
CA CYS A 75 -5.23 -4.87 0.45
C CYS A 75 -3.97 -5.72 0.29
N PRO A 76 -2.83 -5.28 0.85
CA PRO A 76 -1.60 -6.07 0.76
C PRO A 76 -1.69 -7.38 1.55
N THR A 77 -0.93 -8.37 1.13
CA THR A 77 -0.68 -9.57 1.93
C THR A 77 0.22 -9.24 3.13
N ARG A 78 0.35 -10.17 4.08
CA ARG A 78 1.29 -10.03 5.19
C ARG A 78 2.72 -9.82 4.69
N LYS A 79 3.15 -10.61 3.73
CA LYS A 79 4.50 -10.53 3.14
C LYS A 79 4.72 -9.21 2.42
N GLU A 80 3.76 -8.75 1.65
CA GLU A 80 3.83 -7.45 0.97
C GLU A 80 3.89 -6.29 1.96
N SER A 81 3.17 -6.38 3.07
CA SER A 81 3.24 -5.38 4.14
C SER A 81 4.64 -5.27 4.75
N LEU A 82 5.31 -6.41 4.96
CA LEU A 82 6.71 -6.44 5.40
C LEU A 82 7.64 -5.87 4.33
N ASP A 83 7.41 -6.19 3.07
CA ASP A 83 8.19 -5.63 1.97
C ASP A 83 8.05 -4.10 1.88
N LEU A 84 6.83 -3.60 2.08
CA LEU A 84 6.58 -2.15 2.12
C LEU A 84 7.27 -1.48 3.32
N TYR A 85 7.28 -2.13 4.48
CA TYR A 85 8.01 -1.65 5.64
C TYR A 85 9.51 -1.54 5.36
N ASP A 86 10.10 -2.57 4.78
CA ASP A 86 11.52 -2.56 4.40
C ASP A 86 11.80 -1.47 3.35
N ALA A 87 10.89 -1.29 2.39
CA ALA A 87 11.02 -0.27 1.35
C ALA A 87 11.04 1.16 1.92
N ARG A 88 10.37 1.40 3.03
CA ARG A 88 10.39 2.71 3.70
C ARG A 88 11.80 3.14 4.07
N PHE A 89 12.58 2.21 4.61
CA PHE A 89 13.91 2.49 5.14
C PHE A 89 15.04 2.19 4.15
N LEU A 90 14.87 1.16 3.33
CA LEU A 90 15.91 0.65 2.43
C LEU A 90 15.66 0.98 0.96
N GLY A 91 14.44 1.33 0.59
CA GLY A 91 14.01 1.47 -0.80
C GLY A 91 13.52 2.85 -1.21
N GLY A 92 13.56 3.85 -0.32
CA GLY A 92 13.15 5.22 -0.63
C GLY A 92 11.63 5.44 -0.65
N LEU A 93 10.82 4.53 -0.11
CA LEU A 93 9.36 4.68 -0.11
C LEU A 93 8.90 5.89 0.69
N ASP A 94 9.44 6.12 1.89
CA ASP A 94 9.09 7.30 2.70
C ASP A 94 9.44 8.60 1.98
N GLN A 95 10.57 8.64 1.29
CA GLN A 95 10.97 9.79 0.49
C GLN A 95 9.98 10.05 -0.66
N ALA A 96 9.56 9.01 -1.36
CA ALA A 96 8.59 9.12 -2.46
C ALA A 96 7.21 9.58 -1.96
N VAL A 97 6.75 9.02 -0.85
CA VAL A 97 5.49 9.44 -0.20
C VAL A 97 5.54 10.91 0.16
N LYS A 98 6.60 11.36 0.79
CA LYS A 98 6.77 12.76 1.18
C LYS A 98 6.81 13.69 -0.03
N LEU A 99 7.57 13.35 -1.07
CA LEU A 99 7.67 14.15 -2.28
C LEU A 99 6.33 14.31 -2.98
N THR A 100 5.51 13.26 -3.00
CA THR A 100 4.22 13.27 -3.67
C THR A 100 3.07 13.78 -2.79
N GLY A 101 3.35 14.20 -1.57
CA GLY A 101 2.34 14.73 -0.65
C GLY A 101 1.39 13.65 -0.11
N GLY A 102 1.80 12.39 -0.14
CA GLY A 102 1.04 11.29 0.42
C GLY A 102 1.13 11.18 1.94
N ASN A 103 0.33 10.30 2.52
CA ASN A 103 0.32 10.05 3.96
C ASN A 103 0.57 8.58 4.34
N PHE A 104 0.92 7.73 3.40
CA PHE A 104 1.20 6.34 3.71
C PHE A 104 2.37 6.24 4.69
N CYS A 105 2.09 5.71 5.89
CA CYS A 105 3.08 5.54 6.95
C CYS A 105 3.80 6.81 7.43
N CYS A 106 3.21 7.99 7.22
CA CYS A 106 3.79 9.25 7.70
C CYS A 106 3.45 9.59 9.15
N ASP A 107 2.39 8.99 9.69
CA ASP A 107 1.96 9.19 11.08
C ASP A 107 2.41 8.00 11.93
N PRO A 108 3.31 8.19 12.91
CA PRO A 108 3.78 7.09 13.75
C PRO A 108 2.66 6.43 14.57
N ASP A 109 1.60 7.17 14.91
CA ASP A 109 0.52 6.67 15.75
C ASP A 109 -0.64 6.06 14.95
N GLY A 110 -0.69 6.27 13.63
CA GLY A 110 -1.82 5.92 12.78
C GLY A 110 -1.55 4.94 11.65
N ASN A 111 -0.44 4.20 11.70
CA ASN A 111 0.00 3.36 10.59
C ASN A 111 -0.43 1.90 10.69
N TRP A 112 -1.58 1.64 11.28
CA TRP A 112 -2.14 0.30 11.37
C TRP A 112 -3.11 0.10 10.22
N PHE A 113 -2.88 -0.93 9.41
CA PHE A 113 -3.71 -1.19 8.23
C PHE A 113 -3.99 -2.66 8.02
N TRP A 114 -5.17 -2.95 7.46
CA TRP A 114 -5.58 -4.31 7.14
C TRP A 114 -4.73 -4.92 6.03
N THR A 115 -4.44 -6.21 6.18
CA THR A 115 -4.02 -7.07 5.05
C THR A 115 -5.25 -7.71 4.40
N CYS A 116 -5.05 -8.43 3.29
CA CYS A 116 -6.13 -9.21 2.66
C CYS A 116 -6.28 -10.61 3.27
N GLU A 117 -5.52 -10.96 4.29
CA GLU A 117 -5.49 -12.33 4.84
C GLU A 117 -6.31 -12.42 6.12
N MET A 118 -7.17 -13.44 6.16
CA MET A 118 -7.93 -13.79 7.36
C MET A 118 -7.28 -14.96 8.07
N ASP A 119 -7.45 -14.98 9.40
CA ASP A 119 -7.16 -16.11 10.25
C ASP A 119 -8.47 -16.58 10.90
N VAL A 120 -8.80 -17.85 10.71
CA VAL A 120 -9.99 -18.47 11.30
C VAL A 120 -9.51 -19.53 12.27
N ASP A 121 -9.72 -19.29 13.56
CA ASP A 121 -9.43 -20.28 14.58
C ASP A 121 -10.61 -21.26 14.71
N PRO A 122 -10.43 -22.54 14.35
CA PRO A 122 -11.51 -23.52 14.41
C PRO A 122 -12.01 -23.82 15.82
N ARG A 123 -11.26 -23.42 16.86
CA ARG A 123 -11.67 -23.56 18.27
C ARG A 123 -12.69 -22.53 18.71
N TYR A 124 -12.78 -21.40 17.98
CA TYR A 124 -13.68 -20.30 18.24
C TYR A 124 -14.47 -19.98 16.99
N SER A 125 -15.73 -19.59 17.16
CA SER A 125 -16.56 -19.15 16.03
C SER A 125 -16.20 -17.74 15.52
N ALA A 126 -15.13 -17.15 16.05
CA ALA A 126 -14.70 -15.80 15.69
C ALA A 126 -13.70 -15.83 14.54
N SER A 127 -13.88 -14.90 13.59
CA SER A 127 -12.93 -14.64 12.52
C SER A 127 -12.02 -13.47 12.89
N TYR A 128 -10.74 -13.59 12.52
CA TYR A 128 -9.73 -12.57 12.72
C TYR A 128 -9.14 -12.17 11.38
N GLY A 129 -8.85 -10.88 11.22
CA GLY A 129 -8.07 -10.37 10.09
C GLY A 129 -6.65 -10.07 10.54
N TRP A 130 -5.68 -10.29 9.66
CA TRP A 130 -4.32 -9.85 9.89
C TRP A 130 -4.18 -8.38 9.55
N TYR A 131 -3.54 -7.62 10.43
CA TYR A 131 -3.21 -6.21 10.20
C TYR A 131 -1.72 -5.96 10.46
N PHE A 132 -1.22 -4.90 9.86
CA PHE A 132 0.17 -4.48 9.98
C PHE A 132 0.28 -3.30 10.95
N VAL A 133 1.26 -3.37 11.85
CA VAL A 133 1.59 -2.30 12.80
C VAL A 133 2.79 -1.53 12.25
N GLY A 134 2.52 -0.42 11.57
CA GLY A 134 3.53 0.30 10.81
C GLY A 134 4.67 0.87 11.63
N TYR A 135 4.43 1.21 12.91
CA TYR A 135 5.48 1.74 13.78
C TYR A 135 6.55 0.69 14.12
N TYR A 136 6.13 -0.53 14.41
CA TYR A 136 7.04 -1.61 14.83
C TYR A 136 7.45 -2.55 13.69
N GLY A 137 6.82 -2.46 12.54
CA GLY A 137 7.06 -3.39 11.45
C GLY A 137 6.60 -4.81 11.75
N THR A 138 5.54 -4.97 12.54
CA THR A 138 5.03 -6.25 13.00
C THR A 138 3.62 -6.51 12.48
N LEU A 139 3.28 -7.80 12.41
CA LEU A 139 1.95 -8.27 12.09
C LEU A 139 1.23 -8.72 13.35
N SER A 140 -0.06 -8.45 13.41
CA SER A 140 -0.94 -8.97 14.46
C SER A 140 -2.30 -9.29 13.86
N ASN A 141 -3.15 -9.98 14.61
CA ASN A 141 -4.52 -10.24 14.18
C ASN A 141 -5.51 -9.68 15.20
N ASN A 142 -6.69 -9.33 14.71
CA ASN A 142 -7.77 -8.86 15.56
C ASN A 142 -9.12 -9.20 14.92
N GLY A 143 -10.18 -9.11 15.72
CA GLY A 143 -11.54 -9.35 15.24
C GLY A 143 -11.87 -8.49 14.02
N VAL A 144 -12.58 -9.06 13.07
CA VAL A 144 -12.88 -8.41 11.78
C VAL A 144 -13.77 -7.18 11.91
N SER A 145 -14.38 -6.95 13.06
CA SER A 145 -15.18 -5.76 13.37
C SER A 145 -14.36 -4.55 13.83
N TYR A 146 -13.08 -4.73 14.17
CA TYR A 146 -12.20 -3.62 14.49
C TYR A 146 -11.93 -2.77 13.26
N ALA A 147 -11.58 -1.50 13.47
CA ALA A 147 -11.35 -0.55 12.40
C ALA A 147 -9.87 -0.18 12.29
N TYR A 148 -9.32 -0.33 11.10
CA TYR A 148 -7.97 0.09 10.75
C TYR A 148 -7.95 0.83 9.40
N ARG A 149 -6.82 1.39 9.05
CA ARG A 149 -6.63 2.08 7.77
C ARG A 149 -6.61 1.09 6.62
N VAL A 150 -6.81 1.60 5.43
CA VAL A 150 -6.87 0.81 4.19
C VAL A 150 -5.81 1.29 3.23
N GLN A 151 -5.03 0.36 2.70
CA GLN A 151 -4.07 0.56 1.62
C GLN A 151 -4.39 -0.39 0.47
N ALA A 152 -4.13 0.05 -0.74
CA ALA A 152 -4.32 -0.75 -1.94
C ALA A 152 -2.99 -0.98 -2.66
N VAL A 153 -2.77 -2.22 -3.05
CA VAL A 153 -1.61 -2.66 -3.84
C VAL A 153 -2.04 -3.54 -4.99
N THR A 154 -1.21 -3.63 -6.00
CA THR A 154 -1.29 -4.68 -7.02
C THR A 154 0.11 -5.09 -7.46
N LEU A 155 0.28 -6.35 -7.81
CA LEU A 155 1.53 -6.84 -8.38
C LEU A 155 1.54 -6.59 -9.88
N LEU A 156 2.67 -6.09 -10.38
CA LEU A 156 2.95 -6.08 -11.80
C LEU A 156 3.56 -7.44 -12.16
N THR A 157 2.91 -8.16 -13.05
CA THR A 157 3.52 -9.32 -13.68
C THR A 157 4.67 -8.81 -14.55
N THR A 158 5.87 -9.30 -14.30
CA THR A 158 6.94 -9.16 -15.28
C THR A 158 6.54 -10.01 -16.46
N ASP A 159 6.09 -9.37 -17.52
CA ASP A 159 5.98 -10.06 -18.81
C ASP A 159 7.39 -10.51 -19.18
N CYS A 160 7.55 -11.80 -19.21
CA CYS A 160 8.75 -12.43 -19.74
C CYS A 160 8.86 -12.16 -21.25
#